data_b6a817ab97e3180fae1b19691f12e7d1
#
_entry.id   b6a817ab97e3180fae1b19691f12e7d1
#
_cell.length_a   1.000
_cell.length_b   1.000
_cell.length_c   1.000
_cell.angle_alpha   90.00
_cell.angle_beta   90.00
_cell.angle_gamma   90.00
#
_symmetry.space_group_name_H-M   'P 1'
#
loop_
_entity.id
_entity.type
_entity.pdbx_description
1 polymer ?
#
loop_
_entity_poly.entity_id
_entity_poly.type
_entity_poly.pdbx_seq_one_letter_code
_entity_poly.pdbx_strand_id
1 'polypeptide(L)'
;MMHKAESDHERCPERVMWQTESYPRDAFANWKHTTERPYIIGDIVWTGLDYLGESGIGQFYYEDETAGEHYLRPHFPFHGAYCGDVDITGWRKPISHYRDMLYNIKEGDTGYIYLAVKEHPDFHKRGGKISETMWSVWPTWESWNWPGMEGKDLEVEIYSKAPMVKLYLNGKLLSSGKPSVGNKYILTVPVPYEPGELRAAAYDADGREYATTKLITAGEPYAIRLTPESDNLKVGASDLLYVILEIIDKNGNVCPNAAIPVDIAVSGSGTLLAAASSNFKDLEPKTSNHVTTYKGRALVVVRSGMKKGTVGISAKSANIDGNLRIKVK
;
A
#
# COMPACT_ATOMS: atom_id res chain seq x y z
N MET A 1 6.69 12.02 -21.59
CA MET A 1 6.46 11.44 -22.94
C MET A 1 5.11 11.83 -23.53
N MET A 2 4.11 12.12 -22.77
CA MET A 2 2.77 12.53 -23.25
C MET A 2 2.73 13.87 -24.02
N HIS A 3 3.69 14.74 -23.82
CA HIS A 3 3.76 16.06 -24.50
C HIS A 3 3.88 16.00 -26.03
N LYS A 4 4.10 14.82 -26.60
CA LYS A 4 4.12 14.61 -28.07
C LYS A 4 2.78 14.07 -28.62
N ALA A 5 1.85 13.69 -27.78
CA ALA A 5 0.60 13.08 -28.23
C ALA A 5 -0.26 14.04 -29.05
N GLU A 6 -0.30 15.33 -28.68
CA GLU A 6 -1.07 16.36 -29.41
C GLU A 6 -0.49 16.56 -30.83
N SER A 7 0.79 16.83 -30.94
CA SER A 7 1.44 17.04 -32.25
C SER A 7 1.41 15.79 -33.15
N ASP A 8 1.42 14.58 -32.53
CA ASP A 8 1.30 13.34 -33.29
C ASP A 8 -0.14 13.09 -33.76
N HIS A 9 -1.14 13.46 -32.96
CA HIS A 9 -2.54 13.42 -33.35
C HIS A 9 -2.87 14.43 -34.44
N GLU A 10 -2.31 15.66 -34.39
CA GLU A 10 -2.47 16.65 -35.46
C GLU A 10 -1.90 16.11 -36.78
N ARG A 11 -0.78 15.39 -36.73
CA ARG A 11 -0.17 14.78 -37.93
C ARG A 11 -0.91 13.53 -38.44
N CYS A 12 -1.49 12.75 -37.53
CA CYS A 12 -2.21 11.49 -37.82
C CYS A 12 -3.47 11.42 -36.97
N PRO A 13 -4.57 12.08 -37.36
CA PRO A 13 -5.80 12.19 -36.55
C PRO A 13 -6.52 10.87 -36.25
N GLU A 14 -6.35 9.85 -37.09
CA GLU A 14 -6.93 8.51 -36.91
C GLU A 14 -6.13 7.62 -35.93
N ARG A 15 -4.98 8.08 -35.46
CA ARG A 15 -4.13 7.30 -34.57
C ARG A 15 -4.68 7.28 -33.16
N VAL A 16 -4.92 6.08 -32.65
CA VAL A 16 -5.20 5.82 -31.25
C VAL A 16 -3.88 5.66 -30.51
N MET A 17 -3.76 6.28 -29.35
CA MET A 17 -2.54 6.35 -28.57
C MET A 17 -2.73 5.84 -27.14
N TRP A 18 -1.65 5.33 -26.56
CA TRP A 18 -1.53 5.10 -25.11
C TRP A 18 -0.11 5.40 -24.65
N GLN A 19 0.02 5.69 -23.38
CA GLN A 19 1.32 5.78 -22.72
C GLN A 19 1.75 4.39 -22.25
N THR A 20 2.96 3.99 -22.61
CA THR A 20 3.46 2.63 -22.34
C THR A 20 4.17 2.51 -21.00
N GLU A 21 4.48 3.63 -20.33
CA GLU A 21 5.24 3.64 -19.09
C GLU A 21 5.00 4.94 -18.34
N SER A 22 4.44 4.86 -17.15
CA SER A 22 4.13 6.02 -16.32
C SER A 22 4.65 5.89 -14.90
N TYR A 23 5.12 7.01 -14.36
CA TYR A 23 5.69 7.09 -13.02
C TYR A 23 4.61 7.41 -11.99
N PRO A 24 4.79 6.96 -10.73
CA PRO A 24 3.83 7.27 -9.65
C PRO A 24 3.57 8.77 -9.49
N ARG A 25 4.60 9.62 -9.51
CA ARG A 25 4.44 11.07 -9.33
C ARG A 25 3.69 11.77 -10.46
N ASP A 26 3.64 11.17 -11.65
CA ASP A 26 2.98 11.75 -12.82
C ASP A 26 1.52 11.26 -12.97
N ALA A 27 1.03 10.46 -12.01
CA ALA A 27 -0.29 9.83 -12.05
C ALA A 27 -1.43 10.83 -12.35
N PHE A 28 -1.44 12.00 -11.69
CA PHE A 28 -2.46 13.02 -11.94
C PHE A 28 -2.37 13.63 -13.35
N ALA A 29 -1.16 13.97 -13.78
CA ALA A 29 -0.94 14.58 -15.10
C ALA A 29 -1.36 13.61 -16.21
N ASN A 30 -0.99 12.35 -16.07
CA ASN A 30 -1.32 11.30 -17.02
C ASN A 30 -2.83 11.01 -17.06
N TRP A 31 -3.47 10.90 -15.89
CA TRP A 31 -4.92 10.77 -15.79
C TRP A 31 -5.64 11.92 -16.49
N LYS A 32 -5.28 13.18 -16.17
CA LYS A 32 -5.89 14.37 -16.78
C LYS A 32 -5.69 14.36 -18.28
N HIS A 33 -4.49 14.08 -18.75
CA HIS A 33 -4.16 14.02 -20.17
C HIS A 33 -4.98 12.96 -20.92
N THR A 34 -5.13 11.79 -20.33
CA THR A 34 -5.93 10.69 -20.90
C THR A 34 -7.43 11.03 -20.93
N THR A 35 -7.97 11.59 -19.85
CA THR A 35 -9.41 11.85 -19.75
C THR A 35 -9.89 13.02 -20.59
N GLU A 36 -9.00 13.99 -20.89
CA GLU A 36 -9.32 15.16 -21.71
C GLU A 36 -9.17 14.91 -23.21
N ARG A 37 -8.62 13.76 -23.64
CA ARG A 37 -8.32 13.47 -25.05
C ARG A 37 -8.86 12.11 -25.48
N PRO A 38 -9.94 12.06 -26.26
CA PRO A 38 -10.61 10.80 -26.62
C PRO A 38 -9.74 9.87 -27.49
N TYR A 39 -8.69 10.37 -28.10
CA TYR A 39 -7.75 9.58 -28.88
C TYR A 39 -6.64 8.93 -28.04
N ILE A 40 -6.58 9.21 -26.73
CA ILE A 40 -5.67 8.56 -25.78
C ILE A 40 -6.48 7.58 -24.95
N ILE A 41 -6.25 6.28 -25.15
CA ILE A 41 -7.06 5.22 -24.56
C ILE A 41 -6.57 4.74 -23.19
N GLY A 42 -5.38 5.16 -22.75
CA GLY A 42 -4.89 4.74 -21.46
C GLY A 42 -3.47 5.19 -21.13
N ASP A 43 -3.13 4.85 -19.91
CA ASP A 43 -1.86 5.08 -19.26
C ASP A 43 -1.44 3.78 -18.57
N ILE A 44 -0.32 3.19 -19.01
CA ILE A 44 0.18 1.93 -18.46
C ILE A 44 1.24 2.24 -17.41
N VAL A 45 0.93 1.86 -16.18
CA VAL A 45 1.83 2.14 -15.05
C VAL A 45 3.07 1.25 -15.08
N TRP A 46 4.18 1.81 -14.74
CA TRP A 46 5.38 1.07 -14.38
C TRP A 46 5.62 1.18 -12.86
N THR A 47 5.21 0.15 -12.05
CA THR A 47 4.55 -1.08 -12.45
C THR A 47 3.27 -1.30 -11.65
N GLY A 48 2.44 -2.27 -12.07
CA GLY A 48 1.27 -2.65 -11.27
C GLY A 48 1.65 -3.34 -9.96
N LEU A 49 2.70 -4.18 -9.97
CA LEU A 49 3.19 -4.96 -8.84
C LEU A 49 4.68 -4.75 -8.66
N ASP A 50 5.14 -4.63 -7.42
CA ASP A 50 6.57 -4.70 -7.09
C ASP A 50 7.18 -6.02 -7.56
N TYR A 51 8.46 -6.03 -7.91
CA TYR A 51 9.11 -7.22 -8.42
C TYR A 51 10.58 -7.33 -7.98
N LEU A 52 11.12 -8.55 -8.01
CA LEU A 52 12.52 -8.82 -7.75
C LEU A 52 13.37 -8.51 -8.99
N GLY A 53 14.58 -8.06 -8.79
CA GLY A 53 15.50 -7.65 -9.86
C GLY A 53 15.81 -6.17 -9.76
N GLU A 54 15.80 -5.42 -10.77
CA GLU A 54 16.05 -3.97 -10.92
C GLU A 54 16.09 -3.16 -9.61
N SER A 55 17.06 -3.52 -8.78
CA SER A 55 17.20 -3.04 -7.41
C SER A 55 17.29 -1.52 -7.34
N GLY A 56 16.47 -0.90 -6.49
CA GLY A 56 16.45 0.53 -6.23
C GLY A 56 15.44 1.35 -7.02
N ILE A 57 14.81 0.81 -8.07
CA ILE A 57 13.72 1.52 -8.75
C ILE A 57 12.55 1.72 -7.78
N GLY A 58 12.02 2.93 -7.72
CA GLY A 58 10.88 3.29 -6.86
C GLY A 58 11.24 3.56 -5.40
N GLN A 59 12.49 3.34 -4.99
CA GLN A 59 12.96 3.64 -3.65
C GLN A 59 13.02 5.15 -3.42
N PHE A 60 12.61 5.59 -2.26
CA PHE A 60 12.96 6.89 -1.68
C PHE A 60 14.09 6.69 -0.64
N TYR A 61 14.83 7.74 -0.36
CA TYR A 61 16.06 7.67 0.43
C TYR A 61 16.04 8.66 1.59
N TYR A 62 16.63 8.25 2.71
CA TYR A 62 16.89 9.14 3.83
C TYR A 62 18.22 9.88 3.64
N GLU A 63 18.41 10.96 4.37
CA GLU A 63 19.60 11.82 4.22
C GLU A 63 20.92 11.08 4.49
N ASP A 64 20.90 10.09 5.38
CA ASP A 64 22.06 9.24 5.72
C ASP A 64 22.31 8.09 4.72
N GLU A 65 21.43 7.91 3.74
CA GLU A 65 21.57 6.90 2.69
C GLU A 65 22.21 7.51 1.44
N THR A 66 23.07 6.75 0.77
CA THR A 66 23.56 7.14 -0.54
C THR A 66 22.41 7.12 -1.54
N ALA A 67 22.02 8.27 -2.04
CA ALA A 67 20.96 8.37 -3.05
C ALA A 67 21.32 7.56 -4.28
N GLY A 68 20.45 6.63 -4.67
CA GLY A 68 20.51 5.96 -5.96
C GLY A 68 19.72 6.76 -6.99
N GLU A 69 20.19 6.76 -8.21
CA GLU A 69 19.40 7.20 -9.35
C GLU A 69 18.90 5.97 -10.07
N HIS A 70 17.58 5.79 -10.14
CA HIS A 70 16.96 4.64 -10.78
C HIS A 70 17.51 3.30 -10.23
N TYR A 71 17.80 2.39 -11.17
CA TYR A 71 18.46 1.10 -10.99
C TYR A 71 19.99 1.17 -11.01
N LEU A 72 20.58 2.34 -11.23
CA LEU A 72 22.02 2.48 -11.45
C LEU A 72 22.87 2.33 -10.19
N ARG A 73 22.25 2.44 -8.99
CA ARG A 73 22.93 2.31 -7.70
C ARG A 73 22.08 1.52 -6.72
N PRO A 74 21.99 0.22 -6.89
CA PRO A 74 21.26 -0.61 -5.95
C PRO A 74 21.99 -0.61 -4.60
N HIS A 75 21.22 -0.37 -3.53
CA HIS A 75 21.73 -0.42 -2.17
C HIS A 75 21.53 -1.82 -1.60
N PHE A 76 22.58 -2.63 -1.62
CA PHE A 76 22.54 -3.87 -0.86
C PHE A 76 22.22 -3.59 0.62
N PRO A 77 21.31 -4.32 1.25
CA PRO A 77 20.64 -5.56 0.78
C PRO A 77 19.36 -5.35 -0.05
N PHE A 78 19.02 -4.14 -0.46
CA PHE A 78 17.83 -3.87 -1.28
C PHE A 78 17.93 -4.60 -2.64
N HIS A 79 16.98 -5.50 -2.93
CA HIS A 79 17.08 -6.42 -4.07
C HIS A 79 15.82 -6.48 -4.96
N GLY A 80 14.97 -5.46 -4.90
CA GLY A 80 13.76 -5.37 -5.71
C GLY A 80 13.48 -4.00 -6.26
N ALA A 81 12.44 -3.90 -7.06
CA ALA A 81 11.86 -2.67 -7.57
C ALA A 81 10.59 -2.33 -6.78
N TYR A 82 10.58 -1.16 -6.15
CA TYR A 82 9.50 -0.68 -5.27
C TYR A 82 8.56 0.31 -5.97
N CYS A 83 8.55 0.32 -7.31
CA CYS A 83 7.74 1.25 -8.12
C CYS A 83 6.31 0.75 -8.38
N GLY A 84 5.93 -0.42 -7.87
CA GLY A 84 4.60 -0.98 -8.02
C GLY A 84 3.52 -0.18 -7.28
N ASP A 85 2.32 -0.14 -7.85
CA ASP A 85 1.11 0.34 -7.15
C ASP A 85 0.70 -0.63 -6.02
N VAL A 86 1.06 -1.90 -6.17
CA VAL A 86 0.84 -2.98 -5.21
C VAL A 86 2.19 -3.56 -4.81
N ASP A 87 2.40 -3.84 -3.54
CA ASP A 87 3.66 -4.46 -3.10
C ASP A 87 3.73 -5.95 -3.49
N ILE A 88 4.92 -6.54 -3.36
CA ILE A 88 5.17 -7.94 -3.77
C ILE A 88 4.32 -8.96 -3.02
N THR A 89 3.71 -8.60 -1.90
CA THR A 89 2.79 -9.45 -1.11
C THR A 89 1.32 -9.25 -1.48
N GLY A 90 1.02 -8.40 -2.47
CA GLY A 90 -0.35 -8.11 -2.91
C GLY A 90 -1.02 -6.95 -2.15
N TRP A 91 -0.29 -6.23 -1.29
CA TRP A 91 -0.85 -5.10 -0.56
C TRP A 91 -0.84 -3.82 -1.42
N ARG A 92 -2.00 -3.18 -1.52
CA ARG A 92 -2.12 -1.91 -2.25
C ARG A 92 -1.42 -0.78 -1.51
N LYS A 93 -0.53 -0.06 -2.18
CA LYS A 93 0.10 1.14 -1.64
C LYS A 93 -0.83 2.36 -1.80
N PRO A 94 -0.61 3.47 -1.08
CA PRO A 94 -1.41 4.69 -1.23
C PRO A 94 -1.55 5.18 -2.67
N ILE A 95 -0.51 5.05 -3.49
CA ILE A 95 -0.57 5.41 -4.92
C ILE A 95 -1.62 4.59 -5.72
N SER A 96 -1.81 3.31 -5.39
CA SER A 96 -2.85 2.48 -5.99
C SER A 96 -4.26 3.02 -5.68
N HIS A 97 -4.50 3.45 -4.44
CA HIS A 97 -5.75 4.07 -4.03
C HIS A 97 -5.97 5.43 -4.69
N TYR A 98 -4.89 6.19 -4.88
CA TYR A 98 -4.96 7.45 -5.59
C TYR A 98 -5.35 7.27 -7.07
N ARG A 99 -4.74 6.30 -7.78
CA ARG A 99 -5.12 5.99 -9.16
C ARG A 99 -6.55 5.48 -9.27
N ASP A 100 -6.97 4.63 -8.33
CA ASP A 100 -8.34 4.13 -8.26
C ASP A 100 -9.35 5.30 -8.14
N MET A 101 -9.09 6.24 -7.24
CA MET A 101 -9.87 7.46 -7.11
C MET A 101 -9.87 8.29 -8.41
N LEU A 102 -8.72 8.44 -9.07
CA LEU A 102 -8.63 9.24 -10.28
C LEU A 102 -9.44 8.64 -11.45
N TYR A 103 -9.31 7.34 -11.71
CA TYR A 103 -9.88 6.69 -12.88
C TYR A 103 -11.30 6.15 -12.68
N ASN A 104 -11.62 5.68 -11.49
CA ASN A 104 -12.88 4.96 -11.23
C ASN A 104 -13.94 5.80 -10.53
N ILE A 105 -13.58 6.93 -9.94
CA ILE A 105 -14.49 7.77 -9.16
C ILE A 105 -14.82 9.05 -9.92
N LYS A 106 -16.11 9.37 -10.07
CA LYS A 106 -16.56 10.61 -10.70
C LYS A 106 -16.37 11.80 -9.75
N GLU A 107 -16.19 12.98 -10.33
CA GLU A 107 -16.18 14.22 -9.54
C GLU A 107 -17.56 14.40 -8.87
N GLY A 108 -17.54 14.78 -7.59
CA GLY A 108 -18.74 14.91 -6.78
C GLY A 108 -19.23 13.60 -6.16
N ASP A 109 -18.65 12.44 -6.52
CA ASP A 109 -18.94 11.19 -5.83
C ASP A 109 -18.33 11.22 -4.43
N THR A 110 -19.18 11.01 -3.43
CA THR A 110 -18.80 11.02 -2.01
C THR A 110 -18.43 9.63 -1.48
N GLY A 111 -18.59 8.60 -2.31
CA GLY A 111 -18.39 7.20 -1.90
C GLY A 111 -16.93 6.80 -1.71
N TYR A 112 -15.95 7.60 -2.17
CA TYR A 112 -14.54 7.29 -2.05
C TYR A 112 -13.78 8.32 -1.23
N ILE A 113 -13.14 7.86 -0.18
CA ILE A 113 -12.22 8.63 0.64
C ILE A 113 -11.11 7.72 1.18
N TYR A 114 -9.87 8.16 1.08
CA TYR A 114 -8.70 7.42 1.55
C TYR A 114 -7.77 8.33 2.34
N LEU A 115 -7.16 7.78 3.40
CA LEU A 115 -6.20 8.46 4.25
C LEU A 115 -4.82 7.84 4.09
N ALA A 116 -3.81 8.68 3.88
CA ALA A 116 -2.41 8.32 3.97
C ALA A 116 -1.66 9.35 4.82
N VAL A 117 -0.58 8.93 5.44
CA VAL A 117 0.28 9.79 6.24
C VAL A 117 1.69 9.73 5.67
N LYS A 118 2.26 10.89 5.38
CA LYS A 118 3.63 10.98 4.89
C LYS A 118 4.60 10.63 6.00
N GLU A 119 5.58 9.80 5.66
CA GLU A 119 6.62 9.41 6.57
C GLU A 119 7.42 10.64 7.03
N HIS A 120 7.55 10.83 8.34
CA HIS A 120 8.35 11.93 8.87
C HIS A 120 9.83 11.55 8.84
N PRO A 121 10.73 12.41 8.36
CA PRO A 121 12.15 12.11 8.23
C PRO A 121 12.79 11.65 9.55
N ASP A 122 12.38 12.26 10.67
CA ASP A 122 12.93 11.92 11.99
C ASP A 122 12.43 10.58 12.55
N PHE A 123 11.39 9.97 11.96
CA PHE A 123 10.77 8.78 12.52
C PHE A 123 11.75 7.61 12.64
N HIS A 124 12.59 7.42 11.64
CA HIS A 124 13.62 6.38 11.66
C HIS A 124 14.96 6.88 12.23
N LYS A 125 15.03 8.10 12.75
CA LYS A 125 16.26 8.72 13.25
C LYS A 125 17.40 8.73 12.22
N ARG A 126 17.05 8.91 10.94
CA ARG A 126 17.95 8.80 9.80
C ARG A 126 18.18 10.13 9.06
N GLY A 127 18.32 11.21 9.81
CA GLY A 127 18.47 12.54 9.24
C GLY A 127 17.15 13.20 8.86
N GLY A 128 17.19 14.48 8.67
CA GLY A 128 15.99 15.35 8.56
C GLY A 128 15.35 15.43 7.17
N LYS A 129 15.71 14.56 6.20
CA LYS A 129 15.21 14.69 4.83
C LYS A 129 14.98 13.34 4.16
N ILE A 130 13.86 13.27 3.43
CA ILE A 130 13.57 12.20 2.48
C ILE A 130 13.80 12.75 1.06
N SER A 131 14.56 12.01 0.26
CA SER A 131 14.83 12.31 -1.14
C SER A 131 14.12 11.31 -2.03
N GLU A 132 13.47 11.80 -3.08
CA GLU A 132 12.73 11.02 -4.05
C GLU A 132 13.40 11.08 -5.41
N THR A 133 13.39 9.97 -6.13
CA THR A 133 13.79 9.91 -7.54
C THR A 133 12.56 10.04 -8.45
N MET A 134 12.79 10.08 -9.75
CA MET A 134 11.72 10.14 -10.74
C MET A 134 10.72 8.98 -10.63
N TRP A 135 11.20 7.79 -10.25
CA TRP A 135 10.42 6.56 -10.15
C TRP A 135 9.83 6.30 -8.75
N SER A 136 10.23 7.09 -7.75
CA SER A 136 9.83 6.85 -6.37
C SER A 136 8.32 6.89 -6.23
N VAL A 137 7.78 5.89 -5.53
CA VAL A 137 6.46 6.02 -4.92
C VAL A 137 6.53 7.03 -3.79
N TRP A 138 5.40 7.63 -3.47
CA TRP A 138 5.33 8.59 -2.38
C TRP A 138 5.65 7.90 -1.05
N PRO A 139 6.42 8.53 -0.16
CA PRO A 139 6.73 7.99 1.16
C PRO A 139 5.55 8.16 2.12
N THR A 140 4.40 7.59 1.76
CA THR A 140 3.16 7.65 2.53
C THR A 140 2.73 6.27 2.98
N TRP A 141 2.10 6.19 4.15
CA TRP A 141 1.58 4.98 4.75
C TRP A 141 0.12 5.13 5.13
N GLU A 142 -0.59 4.03 5.09
CA GLU A 142 -1.90 3.86 5.69
C GLU A 142 -1.73 3.55 7.20
N SER A 143 -1.22 4.52 7.97
CA SER A 143 -0.88 4.33 9.37
C SER A 143 -1.02 5.62 10.18
N TRP A 144 -1.53 5.49 11.42
CA TRP A 144 -1.46 6.50 12.48
C TRP A 144 -0.71 5.97 13.70
N ASN A 145 0.40 5.24 13.45
CA ASN A 145 1.32 4.70 14.45
C ASN A 145 2.71 5.30 14.28
N TRP A 146 2.98 6.42 14.94
CA TRP A 146 4.22 7.18 14.80
C TRP A 146 4.86 7.44 16.18
N PRO A 147 5.23 6.38 16.95
CA PRO A 147 5.77 6.55 18.29
C PRO A 147 7.07 7.39 18.26
N GLY A 148 7.17 8.33 19.18
CA GLY A 148 8.27 9.28 19.25
C GLY A 148 8.10 10.54 18.40
N MET A 149 6.94 10.66 17.71
CA MET A 149 6.58 11.86 16.95
C MET A 149 5.55 12.73 17.67
N GLU A 150 5.23 12.45 18.94
CA GLU A 150 4.25 13.18 19.73
C GLU A 150 4.50 14.70 19.68
N GLY A 151 3.47 15.44 19.26
CA GLY A 151 3.51 16.89 19.09
C GLY A 151 4.19 17.40 17.82
N LYS A 152 4.83 16.54 17.01
CA LYS A 152 5.36 16.93 15.69
C LYS A 152 4.26 16.92 14.65
N ASP A 153 4.31 17.84 13.71
CA ASP A 153 3.39 17.89 12.58
C ASP A 153 3.68 16.77 11.59
N LEU A 154 2.72 15.87 11.43
CA LEU A 154 2.72 14.87 10.36
C LEU A 154 1.86 15.35 9.20
N GLU A 155 2.34 15.17 7.98
CA GLU A 155 1.60 15.51 6.78
C GLU A 155 0.59 14.41 6.46
N VAL A 156 -0.70 14.73 6.65
CA VAL A 156 -1.82 13.82 6.35
C VAL A 156 -2.38 14.15 4.98
N GLU A 157 -2.48 13.14 4.13
CA GLU A 157 -3.06 13.24 2.80
C GLU A 157 -4.43 12.57 2.76
N ILE A 158 -5.42 13.24 2.18
CA ILE A 158 -6.77 12.73 1.99
C ILE A 158 -7.07 12.74 0.49
N TYR A 159 -7.32 11.56 -0.08
CA TYR A 159 -7.67 11.38 -1.48
C TYR A 159 -9.18 11.26 -1.63
N SER A 160 -9.80 12.18 -2.37
CA SER A 160 -11.24 12.15 -2.62
C SER A 160 -11.62 13.08 -3.77
N LYS A 161 -12.76 12.81 -4.42
CA LYS A 161 -13.46 13.73 -5.34
C LYS A 161 -14.75 14.29 -4.74
N ALA A 162 -14.96 14.12 -3.43
CA ALA A 162 -16.13 14.62 -2.72
C ALA A 162 -16.22 16.15 -2.77
N PRO A 163 -17.44 16.73 -2.73
CA PRO A 163 -17.64 18.17 -2.66
C PRO A 163 -16.99 18.83 -1.45
N MET A 164 -16.90 18.09 -0.32
CA MET A 164 -16.29 18.55 0.92
C MET A 164 -15.71 17.35 1.68
N VAL A 165 -14.57 17.56 2.31
CA VAL A 165 -13.94 16.59 3.21
C VAL A 165 -13.62 17.27 4.55
N LYS A 166 -13.78 16.54 5.64
CA LYS A 166 -13.38 16.99 6.97
C LYS A 166 -12.45 15.96 7.61
N LEU A 167 -11.45 16.46 8.34
CA LEU A 167 -10.48 15.66 9.08
C LEU A 167 -10.66 15.86 10.58
N TYR A 168 -10.67 14.75 11.33
CA TYR A 168 -10.84 14.72 12.77
C TYR A 168 -9.71 13.92 13.42
N LEU A 169 -9.26 14.37 14.59
CA LEU A 169 -8.39 13.62 15.49
C LEU A 169 -9.09 13.48 16.84
N ASN A 170 -9.25 12.25 17.30
CA ASN A 170 -9.92 11.93 18.57
C ASN A 170 -11.31 12.62 18.70
N GLY A 171 -12.06 12.66 17.59
CA GLY A 171 -13.37 13.30 17.50
C GLY A 171 -13.37 14.82 17.33
N LYS A 172 -12.23 15.48 17.48
CA LYS A 172 -12.09 16.93 17.28
C LYS A 172 -11.85 17.26 15.81
N LEU A 173 -12.67 18.16 15.25
CA LEU A 173 -12.45 18.69 13.89
C LEU A 173 -11.13 19.48 13.82
N LEU A 174 -10.24 19.08 12.92
CA LEU A 174 -8.96 19.76 12.68
C LEU A 174 -9.00 20.62 11.43
N SER A 175 -9.58 20.10 10.35
CA SER A 175 -9.58 20.78 9.05
C SER A 175 -10.80 20.40 8.22
N SER A 176 -11.14 21.27 7.30
CA SER A 176 -12.11 20.99 6.24
C SER A 176 -11.63 21.59 4.94
N GLY A 177 -11.90 20.93 3.82
CA GLY A 177 -11.46 21.41 2.52
C GLY A 177 -12.21 20.77 1.37
N LYS A 178 -12.08 21.37 0.20
CA LYS A 178 -12.67 20.90 -1.05
C LYS A 178 -11.58 20.30 -1.94
N PRO A 179 -11.57 18.97 -2.16
CA PRO A 179 -10.76 18.36 -3.21
C PRO A 179 -11.16 18.91 -4.59
N SER A 180 -10.18 19.11 -5.46
CA SER A 180 -10.40 19.69 -6.79
C SER A 180 -9.25 19.35 -7.73
N VAL A 181 -9.41 19.62 -9.01
CA VAL A 181 -8.32 19.56 -10.00
C VAL A 181 -7.11 20.42 -9.57
N GLY A 182 -7.36 21.58 -8.94
CA GLY A 182 -6.30 22.49 -8.53
C GLY A 182 -5.37 21.93 -7.44
N ASN A 183 -5.88 21.11 -6.54
CA ASN A 183 -5.09 20.40 -5.53
C ASN A 183 -4.91 18.90 -5.88
N LYS A 184 -5.12 18.52 -7.15
CA LYS A 184 -4.99 17.16 -7.66
C LYS A 184 -5.88 16.14 -6.92
N TYR A 185 -7.00 16.58 -6.34
CA TYR A 185 -7.88 15.79 -5.47
C TYR A 185 -7.20 15.23 -4.22
N ILE A 186 -6.10 15.84 -3.78
CA ILE A 186 -5.40 15.55 -2.54
C ILE A 186 -5.53 16.76 -1.61
N LEU A 187 -6.07 16.55 -0.41
CA LEU A 187 -5.98 17.54 0.65
C LEU A 187 -4.84 17.14 1.58
N THR A 188 -3.86 18.03 1.70
CA THR A 188 -2.71 17.85 2.59
C THR A 188 -2.91 18.71 3.82
N VAL A 189 -2.86 18.10 5.00
CA VAL A 189 -3.09 18.77 6.29
C VAL A 189 -1.94 18.42 7.23
N PRO A 190 -1.19 19.41 7.75
CA PRO A 190 -0.27 19.17 8.86
C PRO A 190 -1.06 18.93 10.14
N VAL A 191 -0.78 17.83 10.81
CA VAL A 191 -1.48 17.41 12.04
C VAL A 191 -0.46 17.10 13.11
N PRO A 192 -0.46 17.82 14.25
CA PRO A 192 0.34 17.44 15.40
C PRO A 192 -0.02 16.01 15.84
N TYR A 193 0.98 15.13 15.83
CA TYR A 193 0.74 13.73 16.16
C TYR A 193 0.34 13.56 17.62
N GLU A 194 -0.79 12.91 17.79
CA GLU A 194 -1.33 12.43 19.05
C GLU A 194 -1.91 11.04 18.82
N PRO A 195 -1.58 10.03 19.63
CA PRO A 195 -2.18 8.70 19.51
C PRO A 195 -3.70 8.74 19.59
N GLY A 196 -4.37 7.86 18.83
CA GLY A 196 -5.82 7.76 18.84
C GLY A 196 -6.40 7.45 17.48
N GLU A 197 -7.57 8.04 17.17
CA GLU A 197 -8.28 7.87 15.91
C GLU A 197 -8.12 9.11 15.02
N LEU A 198 -7.48 8.95 13.88
CA LEU A 198 -7.48 9.92 12.79
C LEU A 198 -8.57 9.52 11.79
N ARG A 199 -9.62 10.34 11.63
CA ARG A 199 -10.79 10.04 10.80
C ARG A 199 -10.98 11.12 9.74
N ALA A 200 -11.17 10.72 8.49
CA ALA A 200 -11.62 11.61 7.43
C ALA A 200 -13.04 11.23 7.00
N ALA A 201 -13.86 12.23 6.70
CA ALA A 201 -15.24 12.06 6.27
C ALA A 201 -15.52 12.89 5.03
N ALA A 202 -16.20 12.29 4.06
CA ALA A 202 -16.68 12.92 2.82
C ALA A 202 -18.14 13.34 2.97
N TYR A 203 -18.45 14.52 2.46
CA TYR A 203 -19.78 15.14 2.52
C TYR A 203 -20.26 15.49 1.13
N ASP A 204 -21.56 15.36 0.91
CA ASP A 204 -22.21 15.81 -0.31
C ASP A 204 -22.43 17.35 -0.34
N ALA A 205 -23.09 17.83 -1.39
CA ALA A 205 -23.42 19.25 -1.55
C ALA A 205 -24.43 19.75 -0.50
N ASP A 206 -25.25 18.87 0.07
CA ASP A 206 -26.23 19.17 1.10
C ASP A 206 -25.63 19.12 2.52
N GLY A 207 -24.35 18.78 2.63
CA GLY A 207 -23.63 18.67 3.89
C GLY A 207 -23.88 17.36 4.66
N ARG A 208 -24.41 16.32 4.01
CA ARG A 208 -24.59 15.00 4.61
C ARG A 208 -23.30 14.20 4.47
N GLU A 209 -22.93 13.48 5.53
CA GLU A 209 -21.81 12.55 5.51
C GLU A 209 -22.19 11.28 4.75
N TYR A 210 -21.36 10.87 3.77
CA TYR A 210 -21.59 9.70 2.93
C TYR A 210 -20.58 8.59 3.12
N ALA A 211 -19.32 8.96 3.32
CA ALA A 211 -18.25 7.99 3.45
C ALA A 211 -17.24 8.44 4.49
N THR A 212 -16.63 7.47 5.13
CA THR A 212 -15.57 7.72 6.10
C THR A 212 -14.46 6.71 5.94
N THR A 213 -13.26 7.14 6.30
CA THR A 213 -12.11 6.27 6.51
C THR A 213 -11.40 6.69 7.79
N LYS A 214 -10.68 5.75 8.42
CA LYS A 214 -9.96 6.05 9.64
C LYS A 214 -8.69 5.22 9.77
N LEU A 215 -7.72 5.81 10.44
CA LEU A 215 -6.50 5.17 10.90
C LEU A 215 -6.51 5.23 12.43
N ILE A 216 -6.15 4.13 13.06
CA ILE A 216 -6.16 4.00 14.52
C ILE A 216 -4.76 3.67 15.00
N THR A 217 -4.29 4.36 16.03
CA THR A 217 -3.05 3.97 16.70
C THR A 217 -3.26 2.61 17.37
N ALA A 218 -2.57 1.60 16.89
CA ALA A 218 -2.60 0.26 17.46
C ALA A 218 -1.82 0.23 18.78
N GLY A 219 -2.24 -0.65 19.66
CA GLY A 219 -1.52 -0.99 20.88
C GLY A 219 -0.38 -1.97 20.63
N GLU A 220 0.08 -2.62 21.71
CA GLU A 220 1.12 -3.64 21.64
C GLU A 220 0.65 -4.90 20.88
N PRO A 221 1.55 -5.58 20.16
CA PRO A 221 1.28 -6.86 19.53
C PRO A 221 0.65 -7.87 20.49
N TYR A 222 -0.48 -8.45 20.10
CA TYR A 222 -1.25 -9.37 20.95
C TYR A 222 -1.51 -10.72 20.32
N ALA A 223 -1.75 -10.78 19.01
CA ALA A 223 -2.05 -12.01 18.29
C ALA A 223 -1.60 -11.94 16.83
N ILE A 224 -1.60 -13.09 16.16
CA ILE A 224 -1.41 -13.21 14.72
C ILE A 224 -2.76 -13.51 14.08
N ARG A 225 -3.21 -12.66 13.17
CA ARG A 225 -4.37 -12.90 12.34
C ARG A 225 -3.95 -13.52 11.01
N LEU A 226 -4.59 -14.63 10.63
CA LEU A 226 -4.42 -15.29 9.35
C LEU A 226 -5.70 -15.15 8.54
N THR A 227 -5.64 -14.43 7.42
CA THR A 227 -6.79 -14.19 6.54
C THR A 227 -6.54 -14.85 5.20
N PRO A 228 -7.28 -15.90 4.82
CA PRO A 228 -7.14 -16.56 3.54
C PRO A 228 -7.88 -15.78 2.45
N GLU A 229 -7.39 -15.81 1.22
CA GLU A 229 -8.10 -15.25 0.06
C GLU A 229 -9.30 -16.11 -0.38
N SER A 230 -9.32 -17.38 0.02
CA SER A 230 -10.37 -18.33 -0.32
C SER A 230 -10.65 -19.27 0.86
N ASP A 231 -11.92 -19.64 1.02
CA ASP A 231 -12.38 -20.55 2.08
C ASP A 231 -12.09 -22.04 1.78
N ASN A 232 -11.62 -22.35 0.59
CA ASN A 232 -11.30 -23.73 0.21
C ASN A 232 -10.26 -23.77 -0.92
N LEU A 233 -9.58 -24.92 -1.02
CA LEU A 233 -8.64 -25.29 -2.06
C LEU A 233 -9.17 -26.44 -2.90
N LYS A 234 -8.84 -26.47 -4.19
CA LYS A 234 -9.10 -27.62 -5.04
C LYS A 234 -8.01 -28.67 -4.85
N VAL A 235 -8.41 -29.94 -4.72
CA VAL A 235 -7.47 -31.06 -4.67
C VAL A 235 -6.70 -31.19 -6.00
N GLY A 236 -5.42 -31.61 -5.96
CA GLY A 236 -4.65 -31.87 -7.17
C GLY A 236 -3.27 -31.23 -7.24
N ALA A 237 -2.76 -30.69 -6.14
CA ALA A 237 -1.41 -30.11 -6.00
C ALA A 237 -1.05 -28.94 -6.94
N SER A 238 -2.05 -28.36 -7.64
CA SER A 238 -1.86 -27.20 -8.52
C SER A 238 -2.54 -25.94 -8.01
N ASP A 239 -3.45 -26.06 -7.05
CA ASP A 239 -4.17 -24.92 -6.49
C ASP A 239 -3.37 -24.28 -5.35
N LEU A 240 -3.38 -22.96 -5.30
CA LEU A 240 -2.65 -22.18 -4.31
C LEU A 240 -3.62 -21.42 -3.40
N LEU A 241 -3.24 -21.27 -2.16
CA LEU A 241 -3.89 -20.43 -1.16
C LEU A 241 -2.90 -19.35 -0.73
N TYR A 242 -3.30 -18.10 -0.90
CA TYR A 242 -2.59 -16.96 -0.34
C TYR A 242 -3.24 -16.57 0.98
N VAL A 243 -2.43 -16.50 2.03
CA VAL A 243 -2.89 -16.17 3.38
C VAL A 243 -2.15 -14.93 3.85
N ILE A 244 -2.88 -13.86 4.09
CA ILE A 244 -2.34 -12.65 4.71
C ILE A 244 -2.11 -12.95 6.18
N LEU A 245 -0.89 -12.69 6.65
CA LEU A 245 -0.49 -12.75 8.05
C LEU A 245 -0.37 -11.33 8.57
N GLU A 246 -1.05 -10.99 9.66
CA GLU A 246 -1.01 -9.67 10.28
C GLU A 246 -0.75 -9.79 11.77
N ILE A 247 0.12 -8.95 12.27
CA ILE A 247 0.30 -8.75 13.72
C ILE A 247 -0.75 -7.76 14.18
N ILE A 248 -1.58 -8.14 15.13
CA ILE A 248 -2.68 -7.31 15.63
C ILE A 248 -2.59 -7.07 17.13
N ASP A 249 -3.14 -5.92 17.56
CA ASP A 249 -3.34 -5.60 18.97
C ASP A 249 -4.57 -6.30 19.56
N LYS A 250 -4.86 -6.05 20.85
CA LYS A 250 -6.03 -6.61 21.54
C LYS A 250 -7.38 -6.19 20.94
N ASN A 251 -7.42 -5.08 20.20
CA ASN A 251 -8.62 -4.55 19.57
C ASN A 251 -8.76 -5.01 18.11
N GLY A 252 -7.79 -5.80 17.61
CA GLY A 252 -7.76 -6.29 16.23
C GLY A 252 -7.17 -5.29 15.22
N ASN A 253 -6.59 -4.19 15.66
CA ASN A 253 -5.89 -3.25 14.79
C ASN A 253 -4.53 -3.82 14.40
N VAL A 254 -4.15 -3.66 13.13
CA VAL A 254 -2.81 -4.05 12.68
C VAL A 254 -1.76 -3.17 13.34
N CYS A 255 -0.68 -3.79 13.83
CA CYS A 255 0.47 -3.09 14.42
C CYS A 255 1.48 -2.76 13.30
N PRO A 256 1.42 -1.59 12.65
CA PRO A 256 2.16 -1.33 11.40
C PRO A 256 3.66 -1.18 11.60
N ASN A 257 4.12 -1.06 12.84
CA ASN A 257 5.54 -1.00 13.18
C ASN A 257 6.11 -2.36 13.64
N ALA A 258 5.29 -3.43 13.64
CA ALA A 258 5.74 -4.74 14.06
C ALA A 258 6.63 -5.38 12.99
N ALA A 259 7.91 -5.54 13.31
CA ALA A 259 8.89 -6.33 12.58
C ALA A 259 9.23 -7.55 13.45
N ILE A 260 8.36 -8.56 13.42
CA ILE A 260 8.39 -9.71 14.34
C ILE A 260 8.72 -10.97 13.54
N PRO A 261 9.70 -11.79 13.98
CA PRO A 261 9.96 -13.09 13.38
C PRO A 261 8.83 -14.07 13.73
N VAL A 262 8.32 -14.78 12.72
CA VAL A 262 7.21 -15.72 12.82
C VAL A 262 7.58 -17.04 12.16
N ASP A 263 7.37 -18.15 12.87
CA ASP A 263 7.50 -19.50 12.36
C ASP A 263 6.15 -20.00 11.87
N ILE A 264 6.13 -20.56 10.66
CA ILE A 264 4.94 -21.08 9.98
C ILE A 264 5.01 -22.60 9.92
N ALA A 265 3.94 -23.27 10.33
CA ALA A 265 3.79 -24.71 10.16
C ALA A 265 2.51 -25.01 9.38
N VAL A 266 2.62 -25.88 8.38
CA VAL A 266 1.49 -26.37 7.58
C VAL A 266 1.32 -27.87 7.80
N SER A 267 0.09 -28.30 8.01
CA SER A 267 -0.27 -29.71 8.27
C SER A 267 -1.46 -30.15 7.42
N GLY A 268 -1.66 -31.47 7.32
CA GLY A 268 -2.79 -32.07 6.59
C GLY A 268 -2.59 -32.11 5.09
N SER A 269 -3.63 -31.73 4.30
CA SER A 269 -3.63 -31.88 2.85
C SER A 269 -3.08 -30.64 2.12
N GLY A 270 -1.93 -30.13 2.57
CA GLY A 270 -1.25 -29.00 1.94
C GLY A 270 0.22 -28.91 2.29
N THR A 271 0.96 -28.08 1.56
CA THR A 271 2.40 -27.86 1.74
C THR A 271 2.71 -26.39 1.68
N LEU A 272 3.53 -25.89 2.63
CA LEU A 272 4.07 -24.52 2.56
C LEU A 272 4.96 -24.38 1.32
N LEU A 273 4.70 -23.38 0.51
CA LEU A 273 5.54 -23.03 -0.64
C LEU A 273 6.44 -21.84 -0.34
N ALA A 274 5.88 -20.82 0.30
CA ALA A 274 6.61 -19.60 0.58
C ALA A 274 6.02 -18.88 1.81
N ALA A 275 6.88 -18.16 2.49
CA ALA A 275 6.52 -17.12 3.44
C ALA A 275 7.41 -15.90 3.17
N ALA A 276 6.81 -14.73 2.97
CA ALA A 276 7.55 -13.53 2.59
C ALA A 276 6.91 -12.26 3.14
N SER A 277 7.72 -11.26 3.42
CA SER A 277 7.28 -9.88 3.63
C SER A 277 7.63 -9.02 2.42
N SER A 278 7.07 -7.79 2.36
CA SER A 278 7.38 -6.82 1.31
C SER A 278 8.66 -6.01 1.59
N ASN A 279 9.48 -6.43 2.52
CA ASN A 279 10.76 -5.79 2.82
C ASN A 279 11.84 -6.24 1.83
N PHE A 280 12.18 -5.40 0.87
CA PHE A 280 13.26 -5.69 -0.08
C PHE A 280 14.68 -5.61 0.50
N LYS A 281 14.83 -5.26 1.77
CA LYS A 281 16.11 -5.34 2.50
C LYS A 281 16.25 -6.65 3.29
N ASP A 282 15.21 -7.48 3.28
CA ASP A 282 15.19 -8.77 3.94
C ASP A 282 15.91 -9.84 3.10
N LEU A 283 16.84 -10.55 3.71
CA LEU A 283 17.62 -11.63 3.09
C LEU A 283 17.11 -13.03 3.48
N GLU A 284 15.98 -13.15 4.18
CA GLU A 284 15.39 -14.42 4.51
C GLU A 284 14.95 -15.19 3.24
N PRO A 285 15.26 -16.49 3.12
CA PRO A 285 14.82 -17.28 1.99
C PRO A 285 13.29 -17.38 1.95
N LYS A 286 12.68 -16.96 0.84
CA LYS A 286 11.21 -16.95 0.71
C LYS A 286 10.56 -18.34 0.74
N THR A 287 11.36 -19.41 0.56
CA THR A 287 10.93 -20.82 0.72
C THR A 287 11.11 -21.35 2.13
N SER A 288 11.60 -20.53 3.06
CA SER A 288 11.69 -20.86 4.48
C SER A 288 10.30 -20.98 5.11
N ASN A 289 10.22 -21.68 6.23
CA ASN A 289 9.06 -21.65 7.13
C ASN A 289 9.14 -20.52 8.17
N HIS A 290 10.06 -19.61 7.99
CA HIS A 290 10.31 -18.46 8.86
C HIS A 290 10.19 -17.17 8.06
N VAL A 291 9.55 -16.14 8.61
CA VAL A 291 9.42 -14.83 8.00
C VAL A 291 9.39 -13.74 9.08
N THR A 292 10.15 -12.68 8.86
CA THR A 292 10.02 -11.46 9.66
C THR A 292 8.98 -10.54 9.02
N THR A 293 7.96 -10.14 9.78
CA THR A 293 6.91 -9.24 9.28
C THR A 293 7.49 -7.86 8.93
N TYR A 294 6.90 -7.25 7.92
CA TYR A 294 7.20 -5.87 7.53
C TYR A 294 5.90 -5.06 7.51
N LYS A 295 5.91 -3.89 8.15
CA LYS A 295 4.70 -3.10 8.36
C LYS A 295 3.57 -3.91 9.03
N GLY A 296 3.95 -4.82 9.94
CA GLY A 296 3.02 -5.69 10.64
C GLY A 296 2.45 -6.84 9.80
N ARG A 297 2.98 -7.11 8.61
CA ARG A 297 2.38 -8.03 7.64
C ARG A 297 3.40 -8.97 7.02
N ALA A 298 2.90 -10.12 6.57
CA ALA A 298 3.59 -11.07 5.70
C ALA A 298 2.56 -11.82 4.84
N LEU A 299 3.02 -12.50 3.80
CA LEU A 299 2.22 -13.39 2.98
C LEU A 299 2.71 -14.83 3.14
N VAL A 300 1.77 -15.77 3.33
CA VAL A 300 2.02 -17.21 3.38
C VAL A 300 1.35 -17.84 2.17
N VAL A 301 2.10 -18.64 1.40
CA VAL A 301 1.59 -19.33 0.22
C VAL A 301 1.60 -20.83 0.47
N VAL A 302 0.43 -21.46 0.38
CA VAL A 302 0.22 -22.89 0.60
C VAL A 302 -0.32 -23.54 -0.66
N ARG A 303 0.28 -24.66 -1.06
CA ARG A 303 -0.18 -25.48 -2.17
C ARG A 303 -1.07 -26.60 -1.66
N SER A 304 -2.17 -26.88 -2.38
CA SER A 304 -3.06 -28.01 -2.10
C SER A 304 -2.36 -29.35 -2.24
N GLY A 305 -2.82 -30.33 -1.47
CA GLY A 305 -2.38 -31.72 -1.59
C GLY A 305 -3.16 -32.51 -2.63
N MET A 306 -2.73 -33.76 -2.83
CA MET A 306 -3.36 -34.74 -3.76
C MET A 306 -4.62 -35.38 -3.22
N LYS A 307 -4.95 -35.17 -1.95
CA LYS A 307 -6.11 -35.78 -1.29
C LYS A 307 -7.02 -34.76 -0.68
N LYS A 308 -8.33 -35.02 -0.74
CA LYS A 308 -9.32 -34.24 0.01
C LYS A 308 -9.02 -34.25 1.50
N GLY A 309 -9.36 -33.19 2.19
CA GLY A 309 -9.10 -33.09 3.63
C GLY A 309 -9.10 -31.67 4.15
N THR A 310 -8.24 -31.39 5.09
CA THR A 310 -8.05 -30.06 5.69
C THR A 310 -6.58 -29.70 5.69
N VAL A 311 -6.29 -28.46 5.37
CA VAL A 311 -4.99 -27.81 5.62
C VAL A 311 -5.10 -27.06 6.93
N GLY A 312 -4.20 -27.33 7.87
CA GLY A 312 -3.99 -26.52 9.06
C GLY A 312 -2.76 -25.65 8.87
N ILE A 313 -2.88 -24.37 9.15
CA ILE A 313 -1.77 -23.40 9.13
C ILE A 313 -1.66 -22.83 10.54
N SER A 314 -0.48 -22.90 11.13
CA SER A 314 -0.16 -22.24 12.39
C SER A 314 1.00 -21.28 12.20
N ALA A 315 0.87 -20.08 12.75
CA ALA A 315 1.90 -19.07 12.79
C ALA A 315 2.23 -18.75 14.24
N LYS A 316 3.50 -18.76 14.62
CA LYS A 316 3.94 -18.55 16.00
C LYS A 316 5.12 -17.59 16.06
N SER A 317 5.09 -16.73 17.06
CA SER A 317 6.22 -15.95 17.54
C SER A 317 6.31 -16.12 19.06
N ALA A 318 7.33 -15.59 19.72
CA ALA A 318 7.63 -15.87 21.13
C ALA A 318 6.40 -15.96 22.06
N ASN A 319 5.48 -14.97 22.00
CA ASN A 319 4.35 -14.87 22.93
C ASN A 319 2.99 -14.72 22.21
N ILE A 320 2.97 -14.76 20.88
CA ILE A 320 1.75 -14.58 20.08
C ILE A 320 1.63 -15.68 19.03
N ASP A 321 0.42 -16.08 18.75
CA ASP A 321 0.14 -17.08 17.72
C ASP A 321 -1.15 -16.80 16.95
N GLY A 322 -1.32 -17.54 15.85
CA GLY A 322 -2.50 -17.55 15.01
C GLY A 322 -2.67 -18.90 14.33
N ASN A 323 -3.91 -19.32 14.12
CA ASN A 323 -4.24 -20.59 13.52
C ASN A 323 -5.36 -20.44 12.48
N LEU A 324 -5.27 -21.20 11.39
CA LEU A 324 -6.26 -21.24 10.32
C LEU A 324 -6.49 -22.68 9.85
N ARG A 325 -7.73 -22.99 9.45
CA ARG A 325 -8.08 -24.28 8.84
C ARG A 325 -8.87 -24.07 7.56
N ILE A 326 -8.43 -24.70 6.47
CA ILE A 326 -9.03 -24.58 5.13
C ILE A 326 -9.36 -25.97 4.60
N LYS A 327 -10.52 -26.11 3.96
CA LYS A 327 -10.94 -27.38 3.34
C LYS A 327 -10.28 -27.55 1.97
N VAL A 328 -9.83 -28.79 1.70
CA VAL A 328 -9.39 -29.26 0.37
C VAL A 328 -10.47 -30.16 -0.19
N LYS A 329 -11.13 -29.74 -1.27
CA LYS A 329 -12.32 -30.39 -1.87
C LYS A 329 -12.03 -31.01 -3.22
#